data_800dec4cde684ec402f83a724211eaaf
#
_entry.id   800dec4cde684ec402f83a724211eaaf
#
_cell.length_a   1.000
_cell.length_b   1.000
_cell.length_c   1.000
_cell.angle_alpha   90.00
_cell.angle_beta   90.00
_cell.angle_gamma   90.00
#
_symmetry.space_group_name_H-M   'P 1'
#
loop_
_entity.id
_entity.type
_entity.pdbx_description
1 polymer ?
#
loop_
_entity_poly.entity_id
_entity_poly.type
_entity_poly.pdbx_seq_one_letter_code
_entity_poly.pdbx_strand_id
1 'polypeptide(L)'
;FKVTKEIARLRHSTPGVTLISPPPHHDIYSIEDLAQLIYDLKQINPKARVGVKLVASSGIGTIAAGVAKAKADIILISGHNGGTGATPQTSVKYVGIPWEMGLTEANQVLTLNNLRHQVTLRTDGGIKTGRDVVIAAMMGAEEFGVATTALVAMGCIMVRQCHSNTCPVGVCTQDDELRKKFTGTPDKVVNLFKFISEEAVSYTHLRAHETKANLVC
;
A
#
# COMPACT_ATOMS: atom_id res chain seq x y z
N PHE A 1 -0.51 24.58 4.84
CA PHE A 1 -1.69 25.08 4.08
C PHE A 1 -2.86 24.10 4.05
N LYS A 2 -2.63 22.77 4.16
CA LYS A 2 -3.72 21.75 4.22
C LYS A 2 -4.40 21.65 5.59
N VAL A 3 -3.77 22.11 6.65
CA VAL A 3 -4.32 22.00 8.00
C VAL A 3 -5.26 23.18 8.26
N THR A 4 -6.46 23.07 7.70
CA THR A 4 -7.56 24.03 7.95
C THR A 4 -8.06 23.90 9.38
N LYS A 5 -8.94 24.82 9.82
CA LYS A 5 -9.57 24.76 11.15
C LYS A 5 -10.31 23.45 11.38
N GLU A 6 -10.99 22.93 10.36
CA GLU A 6 -11.71 21.65 10.42
C GLU A 6 -10.76 20.47 10.54
N ILE A 7 -9.73 20.39 9.69
CA ILE A 7 -8.70 19.34 9.77
C ILE A 7 -7.97 19.36 11.11
N ALA A 8 -7.61 20.55 11.60
CA ALA A 8 -6.98 20.70 12.91
C ALA A 8 -7.86 20.17 14.04
N ARG A 9 -9.16 20.49 14.01
CA ARG A 9 -10.13 19.96 15.00
C ARG A 9 -10.19 18.44 14.96
N LEU A 10 -10.29 17.83 13.77
CA LEU A 10 -10.35 16.37 13.60
C LEU A 10 -9.05 15.67 14.04
N ARG A 11 -7.93 16.36 13.90
CA ARG A 11 -6.60 15.82 14.26
C ARG A 11 -6.11 16.24 15.63
N HIS A 12 -6.95 16.91 16.44
CA HIS A 12 -6.58 17.45 17.75
C HIS A 12 -5.30 18.30 17.71
N SER A 13 -5.17 19.15 16.67
CA SER A 13 -3.99 19.96 16.37
C SER A 13 -4.37 21.43 16.21
N THR A 14 -3.37 22.29 16.00
CA THR A 14 -3.56 23.72 15.75
C THR A 14 -3.61 24.01 14.25
N PRO A 15 -4.55 24.86 13.76
CA PRO A 15 -4.61 25.22 12.35
C PRO A 15 -3.29 25.81 11.84
N GLY A 16 -2.86 25.41 10.64
CA GLY A 16 -1.64 25.88 9.99
C GLY A 16 -0.34 25.23 10.48
N VAL A 17 -0.38 24.42 11.54
CA VAL A 17 0.79 23.68 12.02
C VAL A 17 0.95 22.40 11.21
N THR A 18 2.19 22.06 10.85
CA THR A 18 2.49 20.80 10.16
C THR A 18 2.15 19.60 11.05
N LEU A 19 1.36 18.67 10.51
CA LEU A 19 1.06 17.42 11.21
C LEU A 19 2.28 16.50 11.18
N ILE A 20 2.59 15.94 12.34
CA ILE A 20 3.55 14.82 12.46
C ILE A 20 2.84 13.49 12.16
N SER A 21 3.63 12.46 11.91
CA SER A 21 3.12 11.09 11.76
C SER A 21 2.26 10.67 12.97
N PRO A 22 1.28 9.78 12.81
CA PRO A 22 0.48 9.30 13.92
C PRO A 22 1.34 8.78 15.09
N PRO A 23 0.92 8.96 16.35
CA PRO A 23 1.68 8.55 17.53
C PRO A 23 2.27 7.14 17.50
N PRO A 24 1.57 6.09 17.02
CA PRO A 24 2.12 4.73 16.98
C PRO A 24 3.47 4.61 16.26
N HIS A 25 3.77 5.44 15.28
CA HIS A 25 5.06 5.42 14.56
C HIS A 25 6.23 5.87 15.44
N HIS A 26 5.98 6.64 16.49
CA HIS A 26 6.99 7.15 17.40
C HIS A 26 7.05 6.39 18.73
N ASP A 27 6.05 5.57 19.00
CA ASP A 27 5.89 4.84 20.27
C ASP A 27 6.28 3.36 20.16
N ILE A 28 6.47 2.86 18.93
CA ILE A 28 6.83 1.46 18.65
C ILE A 28 8.30 1.39 18.25
N TYR A 29 9.12 0.76 19.10
CA TYR A 29 10.55 0.59 18.89
C TYR A 29 10.99 -0.87 18.83
N SER A 30 10.09 -1.80 19.17
CA SER A 30 10.38 -3.23 19.18
C SER A 30 9.19 -4.06 18.69
N ILE A 31 9.43 -5.33 18.40
CA ILE A 31 8.35 -6.30 18.07
C ILE A 31 7.42 -6.50 19.28
N GLU A 32 7.94 -6.41 20.50
CA GLU A 32 7.19 -6.54 21.73
C GLU A 32 6.20 -5.38 21.90
N ASP A 33 6.62 -4.15 21.64
CA ASP A 33 5.74 -2.97 21.65
C ASP A 33 4.62 -3.13 20.62
N LEU A 34 4.96 -3.61 19.43
CA LEU A 34 3.99 -3.89 18.37
C LEU A 34 3.01 -4.99 18.78
N ALA A 35 3.50 -6.08 19.38
CA ALA A 35 2.67 -7.18 19.86
C ALA A 35 1.68 -6.73 20.91
N GLN A 36 2.10 -5.87 21.84
CA GLN A 36 1.21 -5.27 22.83
C GLN A 36 0.11 -4.44 22.19
N LEU A 37 0.47 -3.56 21.23
CA LEU A 37 -0.52 -2.74 20.52
C LEU A 37 -1.52 -3.60 19.75
N ILE A 38 -1.07 -4.65 19.06
CA ILE A 38 -1.95 -5.58 18.34
C ILE A 38 -2.90 -6.28 19.33
N TYR A 39 -2.38 -6.72 20.46
CA TYR A 39 -3.19 -7.33 21.52
C TYR A 39 -4.26 -6.37 22.02
N ASP A 40 -3.90 -5.15 22.37
CA ASP A 40 -4.82 -4.14 22.89
C ASP A 40 -5.93 -3.81 21.87
N LEU A 41 -5.59 -3.65 20.58
CA LEU A 41 -6.57 -3.43 19.54
C LEU A 41 -7.55 -4.60 19.39
N LYS A 42 -7.06 -5.83 19.51
CA LYS A 42 -7.92 -7.03 19.47
C LYS A 42 -8.78 -7.20 20.71
N GLN A 43 -8.37 -6.68 21.87
CA GLN A 43 -9.24 -6.65 23.06
C GLN A 43 -10.41 -5.69 22.85
N ILE A 44 -10.20 -4.53 22.22
CA ILE A 44 -11.27 -3.57 21.94
C ILE A 44 -12.26 -4.12 20.90
N ASN A 45 -11.75 -4.76 19.85
CA ASN A 45 -12.59 -5.38 18.82
C ASN A 45 -12.00 -6.74 18.36
N PRO A 46 -12.39 -7.84 19.04
CA PRO A 46 -11.88 -9.18 18.70
C PRO A 46 -12.18 -9.67 17.27
N LYS A 47 -13.17 -9.07 16.60
CA LYS A 47 -13.56 -9.42 15.22
C LYS A 47 -12.76 -8.64 14.18
N ALA A 48 -12.04 -7.60 14.56
CA ALA A 48 -11.25 -6.80 13.62
C ALA A 48 -9.97 -7.53 13.22
N ARG A 49 -9.63 -7.46 11.95
CA ARG A 49 -8.31 -7.88 11.45
C ARG A 49 -7.32 -6.73 11.66
N VAL A 50 -6.22 -7.01 12.31
CA VAL A 50 -5.15 -6.03 12.55
C VAL A 50 -4.05 -6.23 11.51
N GLY A 51 -3.78 -5.17 10.74
CA GLY A 51 -2.75 -5.17 9.71
C GLY A 51 -1.55 -4.31 10.08
N VAL A 52 -0.36 -4.78 9.73
CA VAL A 52 0.91 -4.07 9.91
C VAL A 52 1.51 -3.76 8.54
N LYS A 53 1.87 -2.51 8.31
CA LYS A 53 2.58 -2.08 7.10
C LYS A 53 4.08 -2.05 7.34
N LEU A 54 4.83 -2.73 6.47
CA LEU A 54 6.28 -2.77 6.46
C LEU A 54 6.81 -2.26 5.13
N VAL A 55 7.85 -1.42 5.17
CA VAL A 55 8.54 -1.00 3.96
C VAL A 55 9.51 -2.10 3.53
N ALA A 56 9.45 -2.49 2.25
CA ALA A 56 10.37 -3.46 1.68
C ALA A 56 11.82 -2.97 1.84
N SER A 57 12.62 -3.74 2.52
CA SER A 57 14.03 -3.49 2.79
C SER A 57 14.75 -4.81 2.99
N SER A 58 16.07 -4.81 2.96
CA SER A 58 16.85 -6.01 3.26
C SER A 58 16.56 -6.51 4.68
N GLY A 59 16.33 -7.80 4.86
CA GLY A 59 15.98 -8.41 6.14
C GLY A 59 14.50 -8.30 6.52
N ILE A 60 13.63 -7.84 5.61
CA ILE A 60 12.20 -7.67 5.86
C ILE A 60 11.52 -8.99 6.23
N GLY A 61 12.03 -10.12 5.74
CA GLY A 61 11.51 -11.44 6.08
C GLY A 61 11.59 -11.74 7.57
N THR A 62 12.67 -11.38 8.24
CA THR A 62 12.81 -11.54 9.70
C THR A 62 11.80 -10.68 10.46
N ILE A 63 11.61 -9.43 10.01
CA ILE A 63 10.61 -8.53 10.59
C ILE A 63 9.21 -9.10 10.38
N ALA A 64 8.89 -9.59 9.17
CA ALA A 64 7.60 -10.19 8.87
C ALA A 64 7.32 -11.43 9.76
N ALA A 65 8.33 -12.27 10.02
CA ALA A 65 8.21 -13.39 10.95
C ALA A 65 7.90 -12.92 12.38
N GLY A 66 8.57 -11.87 12.85
CA GLY A 66 8.27 -11.23 14.14
C GLY A 66 6.84 -10.71 14.22
N VAL A 67 6.37 -10.01 13.19
CA VAL A 67 5.00 -9.48 13.09
C VAL A 67 3.96 -10.61 13.07
N ALA A 68 4.22 -11.70 12.37
CA ALA A 68 3.34 -12.88 12.39
C ALA A 68 3.26 -13.50 13.79
N LYS A 69 4.39 -13.64 14.49
CA LYS A 69 4.42 -14.10 15.89
C LYS A 69 3.71 -13.15 16.84
N ALA A 70 3.73 -11.85 16.56
CA ALA A 70 2.96 -10.83 17.28
C ALA A 70 1.44 -10.90 17.03
N LYS A 71 0.96 -11.89 16.22
CA LYS A 71 -0.46 -12.14 15.93
C LYS A 71 -1.15 -11.07 15.09
N ALA A 72 -0.41 -10.40 14.21
CA ALA A 72 -1.03 -9.63 13.15
C ALA A 72 -1.78 -10.57 12.18
N ASP A 73 -2.89 -10.09 11.62
CA ASP A 73 -3.70 -10.85 10.65
C ASP A 73 -3.26 -10.57 9.21
N ILE A 74 -2.74 -9.36 8.96
CA ILE A 74 -2.32 -8.91 7.65
C ILE A 74 -0.92 -8.30 7.75
N ILE A 75 -0.05 -8.66 6.83
CA ILE A 75 1.24 -8.01 6.65
C ILE A 75 1.25 -7.37 5.26
N LEU A 76 1.32 -6.04 5.22
CA LEU A 76 1.47 -5.28 3.98
C LEU A 76 2.95 -4.99 3.73
N ILE A 77 3.51 -5.62 2.71
CA ILE A 77 4.85 -5.31 2.22
C ILE A 77 4.72 -4.20 1.18
N SER A 78 5.23 -3.03 1.51
CA SER A 78 5.15 -1.84 0.68
C SER A 78 6.47 -1.58 -0.04
N GLY A 79 6.44 -1.51 -1.36
CA GLY A 79 7.61 -1.12 -2.15
C GLY A 79 8.03 0.34 -1.90
N HIS A 80 9.20 0.74 -2.40
CA HIS A 80 9.72 2.11 -2.27
C HIS A 80 8.77 3.19 -2.82
N ASN A 81 7.91 2.86 -3.76
CA ASN A 81 6.85 3.73 -4.27
C ASN A 81 5.57 3.72 -3.44
N GLY A 82 5.49 2.86 -2.44
CA GLY A 82 4.38 2.81 -1.50
C GLY A 82 4.48 3.95 -0.48
N GLY A 83 3.32 4.36 0.03
CA GLY A 83 3.26 5.40 1.03
C GLY A 83 2.39 6.58 0.61
N THR A 84 2.55 7.69 1.32
CA THR A 84 1.73 8.88 1.07
C THR A 84 2.24 9.71 -0.10
N GLY A 85 1.33 10.30 -0.89
CA GLY A 85 1.65 11.31 -1.89
C GLY A 85 2.28 12.60 -1.33
N ALA A 86 2.24 12.79 -0.01
CA ALA A 86 2.88 13.90 0.69
C ALA A 86 4.38 13.66 1.00
N THR A 87 4.86 12.43 0.81
CA THR A 87 6.25 12.07 1.07
C THR A 87 7.20 12.81 0.11
N PRO A 88 8.30 13.40 0.60
CA PRO A 88 9.33 13.99 -0.26
C PRO A 88 9.87 12.99 -1.28
N GLN A 89 10.19 13.46 -2.47
CA GLN A 89 10.66 12.59 -3.55
C GLN A 89 11.97 11.85 -3.21
N THR A 90 12.81 12.45 -2.38
CA THR A 90 14.03 11.82 -1.85
C THR A 90 13.70 10.56 -1.05
N SER A 91 12.68 10.60 -0.17
CA SER A 91 12.24 9.43 0.59
C SER A 91 11.68 8.33 -0.33
N VAL A 92 10.90 8.70 -1.34
CA VAL A 92 10.38 7.74 -2.33
C VAL A 92 11.49 7.04 -3.09
N LYS A 93 12.60 7.73 -3.37
CA LYS A 93 13.74 7.15 -4.13
C LYS A 93 14.68 6.31 -3.30
N TYR A 94 14.88 6.66 -2.03
CA TYR A 94 16.00 6.14 -1.24
C TYR A 94 15.59 5.37 0.00
N VAL A 95 14.32 5.34 0.34
CA VAL A 95 13.79 4.55 1.45
C VAL A 95 13.03 3.36 0.90
N GLY A 96 13.59 2.17 1.07
CA GLY A 96 12.99 0.92 0.61
C GLY A 96 13.53 0.43 -0.74
N ILE A 97 13.16 -0.80 -1.06
CA ILE A 97 13.47 -1.52 -2.30
C ILE A 97 12.18 -1.83 -3.06
N PRO A 98 12.24 -2.35 -4.30
CA PRO A 98 11.06 -2.81 -5.02
C PRO A 98 10.25 -3.83 -4.21
N TRP A 99 8.92 -3.74 -4.32
CA TRP A 99 8.01 -4.63 -3.58
C TRP A 99 8.24 -6.10 -3.91
N GLU A 100 8.67 -6.40 -5.14
CA GLU A 100 8.95 -7.76 -5.60
C GLU A 100 10.00 -8.45 -4.73
N MET A 101 11.07 -7.76 -4.41
CA MET A 101 12.14 -8.29 -3.57
C MET A 101 11.67 -8.50 -2.13
N GLY A 102 11.03 -7.48 -1.55
CA GLY A 102 10.56 -7.56 -0.17
C GLY A 102 9.44 -8.59 0.03
N LEU A 103 8.49 -8.68 -0.90
CA LEU A 103 7.43 -9.66 -0.86
C LEU A 103 7.97 -11.09 -0.93
N THR A 104 8.89 -11.35 -1.87
CA THR A 104 9.50 -12.68 -2.04
C THR A 104 10.27 -13.10 -0.81
N GLU A 105 11.09 -12.21 -0.24
CA GLU A 105 11.82 -12.48 1.00
C GLU A 105 10.86 -12.78 2.16
N ALA A 106 9.83 -11.95 2.36
CA ALA A 106 8.85 -12.15 3.42
C ALA A 106 8.11 -13.49 3.26
N ASN A 107 7.63 -13.80 2.05
CA ASN A 107 6.95 -15.06 1.77
C ASN A 107 7.83 -16.28 2.04
N GLN A 108 9.09 -16.25 1.61
CA GLN A 108 10.03 -17.35 1.84
C GLN A 108 10.30 -17.56 3.33
N VAL A 109 10.62 -16.49 4.07
CA VAL A 109 10.92 -16.59 5.50
C VAL A 109 9.72 -17.05 6.31
N LEU A 110 8.51 -16.54 6.01
CA LEU A 110 7.28 -16.99 6.63
C LEU A 110 7.02 -18.48 6.36
N THR A 111 7.27 -18.94 5.15
CA THR A 111 7.11 -20.35 4.77
C THR A 111 8.12 -21.25 5.49
N LEU A 112 9.40 -20.88 5.49
CA LEU A 112 10.46 -21.62 6.17
C LEU A 112 10.23 -21.75 7.68
N ASN A 113 9.59 -20.75 8.30
CA ASN A 113 9.26 -20.75 9.72
C ASN A 113 7.87 -21.31 10.05
N ASN A 114 7.15 -21.84 9.06
CA ASN A 114 5.78 -22.35 9.22
C ASN A 114 4.81 -21.30 9.79
N LEU A 115 4.97 -20.04 9.38
CA LEU A 115 4.15 -18.90 9.80
C LEU A 115 3.23 -18.39 8.68
N ARG A 116 3.50 -18.79 7.42
CA ARG A 116 2.82 -18.27 6.23
C ARG A 116 1.29 -18.40 6.29
N HIS A 117 0.79 -19.50 6.84
CA HIS A 117 -0.64 -19.78 6.96
C HIS A 117 -1.36 -18.94 8.04
N GLN A 118 -0.61 -18.22 8.89
CA GLN A 118 -1.18 -17.42 9.99
C GLN A 118 -1.51 -15.99 9.57
N VAL A 119 -1.00 -15.52 8.42
CA VAL A 119 -1.14 -14.15 7.99
C VAL A 119 -1.53 -14.05 6.53
N THR A 120 -2.30 -13.02 6.17
CA THR A 120 -2.54 -12.63 4.79
C THR A 120 -1.42 -11.69 4.34
N LEU A 121 -0.72 -12.03 3.26
CA LEU A 121 0.26 -11.13 2.65
C LEU A 121 -0.41 -10.19 1.67
N ARG A 122 -0.17 -8.90 1.87
CA ARG A 122 -0.60 -7.84 0.98
C ARG A 122 0.63 -7.11 0.43
N THR A 123 0.54 -6.59 -0.79
CA THR A 123 1.60 -5.74 -1.36
C THR A 123 1.04 -4.49 -2.01
N ASP A 124 1.81 -3.40 -1.98
CA ASP A 124 1.56 -2.15 -2.68
C ASP A 124 2.86 -1.51 -3.16
N GLY A 125 2.75 -0.31 -3.75
CA GLY A 125 3.93 0.46 -4.13
C GLY A 125 4.44 0.17 -5.54
N GLY A 126 3.54 -0.08 -6.47
CA GLY A 126 3.92 -0.25 -7.88
C GLY A 126 2.96 -1.07 -8.72
N ILE A 127 1.90 -1.58 -8.15
CA ILE A 127 0.87 -2.35 -8.88
C ILE A 127 0.08 -1.40 -9.80
N LYS A 128 0.13 -1.65 -11.10
CA LYS A 128 -0.47 -0.80 -12.14
C LYS A 128 -1.33 -1.56 -13.13
N THR A 129 -0.98 -2.81 -13.41
CA THR A 129 -1.58 -3.64 -14.46
C THR A 129 -2.02 -4.99 -13.91
N GLY A 130 -2.84 -5.73 -14.65
CA GLY A 130 -3.20 -7.10 -14.31
C GLY A 130 -1.99 -8.04 -14.30
N ARG A 131 -0.99 -7.76 -15.14
CA ARG A 131 0.28 -8.48 -15.10
C ARG A 131 1.00 -8.33 -13.75
N ASP A 132 1.05 -7.13 -13.19
CA ASP A 132 1.68 -6.90 -11.88
C ASP A 132 0.95 -7.67 -10.79
N VAL A 133 -0.38 -7.72 -10.85
CA VAL A 133 -1.22 -8.50 -9.93
C VAL A 133 -0.86 -9.99 -9.99
N VAL A 134 -0.74 -10.55 -11.20
CA VAL A 134 -0.39 -11.97 -11.38
C VAL A 134 1.02 -12.25 -10.87
N ILE A 135 2.00 -11.39 -11.18
CA ILE A 135 3.37 -11.52 -10.67
C ILE A 135 3.38 -11.48 -9.13
N ALA A 136 2.66 -10.53 -8.53
CA ALA A 136 2.59 -10.42 -7.08
C ALA A 136 1.92 -11.66 -6.44
N ALA A 137 0.88 -12.22 -7.06
CA ALA A 137 0.25 -13.47 -6.63
C ALA A 137 1.23 -14.65 -6.68
N MET A 138 1.99 -14.76 -7.76
CA MET A 138 3.03 -15.80 -7.90
C MET A 138 4.13 -15.68 -6.84
N MET A 139 4.43 -14.45 -6.40
CA MET A 139 5.40 -14.16 -5.33
C MET A 139 4.82 -14.33 -3.91
N GLY A 140 3.53 -14.63 -3.79
CA GLY A 140 2.89 -14.98 -2.53
C GLY A 140 1.93 -13.93 -1.96
N ALA A 141 1.61 -12.85 -2.68
CA ALA A 141 0.58 -11.90 -2.25
C ALA A 141 -0.83 -12.45 -2.47
N GLU A 142 -1.71 -12.20 -1.53
CA GLU A 142 -3.14 -12.55 -1.58
C GLU A 142 -4.02 -11.31 -1.78
N GLU A 143 -3.51 -10.14 -1.40
CA GLU A 143 -4.20 -8.87 -1.53
C GLU A 143 -3.27 -7.81 -2.16
N PHE A 144 -3.84 -6.92 -2.97
CA PHE A 144 -3.07 -5.99 -3.80
C PHE A 144 -3.54 -4.55 -3.58
N GLY A 145 -2.60 -3.65 -3.28
CA GLY A 145 -2.89 -2.22 -3.12
C GLY A 145 -2.63 -1.44 -4.40
N VAL A 146 -3.66 -0.82 -4.95
CA VAL A 146 -3.57 0.02 -6.16
C VAL A 146 -3.99 1.43 -5.81
N ALA A 147 -3.05 2.37 -5.78
CA ALA A 147 -3.34 3.76 -5.42
C ALA A 147 -3.08 4.73 -6.58
N THR A 148 -1.84 4.82 -7.06
CA THR A 148 -1.45 5.83 -8.07
C THR A 148 -2.22 5.67 -9.38
N THR A 149 -2.43 4.44 -9.83
CA THR A 149 -3.17 4.17 -11.08
C THR A 149 -4.64 4.60 -10.94
N ALA A 150 -5.26 4.36 -9.79
CA ALA A 150 -6.62 4.85 -9.51
C ALA A 150 -6.68 6.38 -9.49
N LEU A 151 -5.67 7.05 -8.91
CA LEU A 151 -5.58 8.52 -8.95
C LEU A 151 -5.43 9.04 -10.39
N VAL A 152 -4.62 8.37 -11.21
CA VAL A 152 -4.45 8.73 -12.65
C VAL A 152 -5.77 8.58 -13.39
N ALA A 153 -6.54 7.52 -13.14
CA ALA A 153 -7.89 7.36 -13.71
C ALA A 153 -8.85 8.51 -13.34
N MET A 154 -8.66 9.11 -12.16
CA MET A 154 -9.42 10.29 -11.71
C MET A 154 -8.88 11.62 -12.25
N GLY A 155 -7.84 11.62 -13.09
CA GLY A 155 -7.27 12.82 -13.70
C GLY A 155 -5.99 13.34 -13.02
N CYS A 156 -5.33 12.55 -12.16
CA CYS A 156 -4.03 12.91 -11.59
C CYS A 156 -2.94 12.93 -12.69
N ILE A 157 -2.21 14.02 -12.79
CA ILE A 157 -1.10 14.21 -13.75
C ILE A 157 0.28 14.01 -13.09
N MET A 158 0.33 13.47 -11.88
CA MET A 158 1.54 13.11 -11.15
C MET A 158 2.55 14.26 -10.92
N VAL A 159 2.08 15.49 -10.78
CA VAL A 159 2.91 16.69 -10.48
C VAL A 159 3.57 16.60 -9.09
N ARG A 160 3.08 15.71 -8.20
CA ARG A 160 3.62 15.51 -6.83
C ARG A 160 3.49 16.76 -5.92
N GLN A 161 2.49 17.60 -6.14
CA GLN A 161 2.13 18.73 -5.28
C GLN A 161 1.07 18.36 -4.22
N CYS A 162 0.96 17.08 -3.89
CA CYS A 162 -0.06 16.58 -2.96
C CYS A 162 0.06 17.16 -1.55
N HIS A 163 1.26 17.54 -1.13
CA HIS A 163 1.56 18.09 0.20
C HIS A 163 1.30 19.59 0.33
N SER A 164 1.28 20.34 -0.80
CA SER A 164 1.28 21.80 -0.80
C SER A 164 -0.10 22.46 -0.89
N ASN A 165 -1.17 21.66 -1.08
CA ASN A 165 -2.53 22.14 -1.34
C ASN A 165 -2.69 22.88 -2.69
N THR A 166 -1.74 22.75 -3.61
CA THR A 166 -1.69 23.44 -4.90
C THR A 166 -1.87 22.49 -6.09
N CYS A 167 -2.63 21.40 -5.90
CA CYS A 167 -2.87 20.43 -6.99
C CYS A 167 -3.60 21.09 -8.15
N PRO A 168 -2.98 21.22 -9.34
CA PRO A 168 -3.53 21.99 -10.45
C PRO A 168 -4.77 21.34 -11.09
N VAL A 169 -5.00 20.05 -10.84
CA VAL A 169 -6.14 19.29 -11.38
C VAL A 169 -7.20 18.96 -10.33
N GLY A 170 -7.08 19.51 -9.12
CA GLY A 170 -8.12 19.40 -8.10
C GLY A 170 -8.21 18.05 -7.36
N VAL A 171 -7.37 17.06 -7.67
CA VAL A 171 -7.47 15.70 -7.10
C VAL A 171 -7.14 15.67 -5.61
N CYS A 172 -6.14 16.43 -5.16
CA CYS A 172 -5.66 16.39 -3.78
C CYS A 172 -5.45 17.78 -3.17
N THR A 173 -6.46 18.62 -3.24
CA THR A 173 -6.44 19.97 -2.67
C THR A 173 -7.70 20.25 -1.86
N GLN A 174 -7.60 21.19 -0.92
CA GLN A 174 -8.72 21.76 -0.18
C GLN A 174 -9.10 23.16 -0.68
N ASP A 175 -8.35 23.70 -1.66
CA ASP A 175 -8.64 24.99 -2.28
C ASP A 175 -9.89 24.87 -3.17
N ASP A 176 -10.88 25.74 -2.93
CA ASP A 176 -12.19 25.66 -3.61
C ASP A 176 -12.08 25.91 -5.11
N GLU A 177 -11.20 26.81 -5.56
CA GLU A 177 -11.02 27.09 -6.99
C GLU A 177 -10.30 25.95 -7.71
N LEU A 178 -9.33 25.34 -7.07
CA LEU A 178 -8.63 24.19 -7.64
C LEU A 178 -9.52 22.95 -7.65
N ARG A 179 -10.37 22.75 -6.64
CA ARG A 179 -11.32 21.63 -6.58
C ARG A 179 -12.33 21.65 -7.73
N LYS A 180 -12.73 22.81 -8.24
CA LYS A 180 -13.61 22.96 -9.40
C LYS A 180 -13.03 22.31 -10.68
N LYS A 181 -11.70 22.11 -10.74
CA LYS A 181 -11.01 21.48 -11.86
C LYS A 181 -11.04 19.95 -11.82
N PHE A 182 -11.54 19.36 -10.74
CA PHE A 182 -11.61 17.92 -10.59
C PHE A 182 -12.63 17.31 -11.55
N THR A 183 -12.17 16.41 -12.41
CA THR A 183 -12.97 15.72 -13.44
C THR A 183 -13.14 14.23 -13.21
N GLY A 184 -12.74 13.75 -12.03
CA GLY A 184 -12.84 12.34 -11.68
C GLY A 184 -14.29 11.91 -11.48
N THR A 185 -14.62 10.71 -11.92
CA THR A 185 -15.92 10.06 -11.68
C THR A 185 -15.70 8.65 -11.15
N PRO A 186 -16.66 8.11 -10.37
CA PRO A 186 -16.57 6.71 -9.91
C PRO A 186 -16.40 5.71 -11.05
N ASP A 187 -17.09 5.92 -12.17
CA ASP A 187 -17.07 5.01 -13.33
C ASP A 187 -15.66 4.85 -13.91
N LYS A 188 -14.85 5.90 -13.92
CA LYS A 188 -13.46 5.81 -14.39
C LYS A 188 -12.64 4.83 -13.56
N VAL A 189 -12.84 4.82 -12.25
CA VAL A 189 -12.15 3.91 -11.34
C VAL A 189 -12.71 2.50 -11.49
N VAL A 190 -14.03 2.35 -11.56
CA VAL A 190 -14.69 1.05 -11.79
C VAL A 190 -14.18 0.40 -13.08
N ASN A 191 -14.16 1.16 -14.19
CA ASN A 191 -13.69 0.66 -15.47
C ASN A 191 -12.20 0.28 -15.45
N LEU A 192 -11.36 1.07 -14.75
CA LEU A 192 -9.96 0.72 -14.55
C LEU A 192 -9.80 -0.63 -13.85
N PHE A 193 -10.52 -0.86 -12.75
CA PHE A 193 -10.42 -2.11 -12.00
C PHE A 193 -11.00 -3.30 -12.76
N LYS A 194 -12.06 -3.10 -13.55
CA LYS A 194 -12.54 -4.13 -14.48
C LYS A 194 -11.45 -4.52 -15.48
N PHE A 195 -10.82 -3.53 -16.11
CA PHE A 195 -9.71 -3.78 -17.05
C PHE A 195 -8.55 -4.53 -16.41
N ILE A 196 -8.09 -4.10 -15.23
CA ILE A 196 -7.01 -4.79 -14.50
C ILE A 196 -7.40 -6.23 -14.16
N SER A 197 -8.65 -6.46 -13.77
CA SER A 197 -9.15 -7.81 -13.46
C SER A 197 -9.20 -8.70 -14.70
N GLU A 198 -9.75 -8.20 -15.80
CA GLU A 198 -9.81 -8.92 -17.08
C GLU A 198 -8.41 -9.23 -17.62
N GLU A 199 -7.49 -8.28 -17.53
CA GLU A 199 -6.09 -8.48 -17.90
C GLU A 199 -5.44 -9.57 -17.03
N ALA A 200 -5.64 -9.55 -15.70
CA ALA A 200 -5.09 -10.56 -14.79
C ALA A 200 -5.64 -11.97 -15.13
N VAL A 201 -6.94 -12.08 -15.38
CA VAL A 201 -7.56 -13.35 -15.81
C VAL A 201 -6.99 -13.82 -17.14
N SER A 202 -6.78 -12.93 -18.09
CA SER A 202 -6.17 -13.24 -19.39
C SER A 202 -4.76 -13.82 -19.21
N TYR A 203 -3.92 -13.23 -18.35
CA TYR A 203 -2.60 -13.77 -18.05
C TYR A 203 -2.64 -15.16 -17.42
N THR A 204 -3.56 -15.41 -16.50
CA THR A 204 -3.65 -16.68 -15.78
C THR A 204 -4.24 -17.81 -16.64
N HIS A 205 -5.21 -17.51 -17.50
CA HIS A 205 -5.95 -18.54 -18.24
C HIS A 205 -5.51 -18.69 -19.70
N LEU A 206 -5.15 -17.62 -20.38
CA LEU A 206 -4.83 -17.67 -21.82
C LEU A 206 -3.34 -17.82 -22.09
N ARG A 207 -2.49 -17.06 -21.38
CA ARG A 207 -1.04 -17.08 -21.64
C ARG A 207 -0.30 -18.23 -20.98
N ALA A 208 -0.82 -18.83 -19.91
CA ALA A 208 -0.25 -20.06 -19.34
C ALA A 208 -0.32 -21.24 -20.30
N HIS A 209 -1.28 -21.26 -21.23
CA HIS A 209 -1.38 -22.28 -22.28
C HIS A 209 -0.44 -22.04 -23.48
N GLU A 210 -0.20 -20.78 -23.82
CA GLU A 210 0.76 -20.43 -24.90
C GLU A 210 2.20 -20.77 -24.53
N THR A 211 2.58 -20.65 -23.25
CA THR A 211 3.93 -21.00 -22.79
C THR A 211 4.20 -22.49 -22.82
N LYS A 212 3.17 -23.34 -22.65
CA LYS A 212 3.30 -24.81 -22.80
C LYS A 212 3.46 -25.23 -24.26
N ALA A 213 2.81 -24.55 -25.19
CA ALA A 213 2.92 -24.87 -26.61
C ALA A 213 4.30 -24.51 -27.20
N ASN A 214 4.98 -23.50 -26.64
CA ASN A 214 6.30 -23.06 -27.10
C ASN A 214 7.49 -23.78 -26.40
N LEU A 215 7.22 -24.64 -25.41
CA LEU A 215 8.24 -25.43 -24.71
C LEU A 215 8.37 -26.87 -25.26
N VAL A 216 7.68 -27.20 -26.33
CA VAL A 216 7.73 -28.49 -27.02
C VAL A 216 8.30 -28.27 -28.41
N CYS A 217 9.50 -27.72 -28.52
CA CYS A 217 10.35 -27.75 -29.71
C CYS A 217 11.78 -28.00 -29.27
#